data_cbaec2a3bfe3598979c6ff875d437de4
#
_entry.id   cbaec2a3bfe3598979c6ff875d437de4
#
_cell.length_a   1.000
_cell.length_b   1.000
_cell.length_c   1.000
_cell.angle_alpha   90.00
_cell.angle_beta   90.00
_cell.angle_gamma   90.00
#
_symmetry.space_group_name_H-M   'P 1'
#
loop_
_entity.id
_entity.type
_entity.pdbx_description
1 polymer ?
#
loop_
_entity_poly.entity_id
_entity_poly.type
_entity_poly.pdbx_seq_one_letter_code
_entity_poly.pdbx_strand_id
1 'polypeptide(L)'
;MKGKHLMCLFAVPLMVAGLSACKQEERPVSAKDSQQTTEETRTSQTVGETGKVPKTETDSEKEIVDTTEQTQIQESQKDENNGGNAMLEKYQIEIFCPEELAKRRGDVTYPEINKTSYYSTTCEKNRNVNIMLPANYSTDKKYPVMYVLHGIFGDENSMKDTSVAIRNTISEGLAQEMIVVYPYMYASKTQDVCTAIDEANSKAYDNFVNDLVNDLMPFMAENYSVAEGKENTAVVGFSMGGRESLAIGLQRPDLFGYVGAIAPAPGLVPGKDWAMQHPGQFEEKDVVFHEEKPYVLMVCCGDSDKTVGQFPKSYHELFDKNGVEHVWWEIPGSDHGDPAITSGIYNFVKNIFKGQE
;
A
#
# COMPACT_ATOMS: atom_id res chain seq x y z
N MET A 1 31.39 -10.22 61.66
CA MET A 1 32.58 -9.49 61.14
C MET A 1 32.10 -8.48 60.12
N LYS A 2 32.43 -7.20 60.31
CA LYS A 2 31.97 -6.04 59.56
C LYS A 2 32.76 -5.92 58.26
N GLY A 3 32.08 -5.75 57.09
CA GLY A 3 32.71 -5.46 55.83
C GLY A 3 31.99 -4.29 55.16
N LYS A 4 32.77 -3.24 54.90
CA LYS A 4 32.41 -1.84 54.62
C LYS A 4 31.88 -1.64 53.16
N HIS A 5 30.85 -0.83 53.03
CA HIS A 5 30.46 -0.20 51.78
C HIS A 5 31.50 0.81 51.27
N LEU A 6 31.83 0.75 50.00
CA LEU A 6 32.62 1.76 49.31
C LEU A 6 31.75 2.41 48.23
N MET A 7 31.42 3.66 48.50
CA MET A 7 30.62 4.55 47.62
C MET A 7 31.63 5.31 46.73
N CYS A 8 31.61 5.08 45.41
CA CYS A 8 32.33 5.92 44.44
C CYS A 8 31.39 6.96 43.85
N LEU A 9 31.59 8.22 44.27
CA LEU A 9 31.08 9.40 43.59
C LEU A 9 31.95 9.69 42.38
N PHE A 10 31.36 9.78 41.21
CA PHE A 10 31.99 10.43 40.08
C PHE A 10 31.26 11.75 39.79
N ALA A 11 32.06 12.81 39.87
CA ALA A 11 31.67 14.17 39.57
C ALA A 11 31.58 14.40 38.05
N VAL A 12 30.53 15.11 37.61
CA VAL A 12 30.33 15.60 36.24
C VAL A 12 30.92 17.01 36.13
N PRO A 13 31.80 17.30 35.19
CA PRO A 13 32.16 18.68 34.90
C PRO A 13 31.14 19.34 33.90
N LEU A 14 30.61 20.45 34.34
CA LEU A 14 29.82 21.39 33.59
C LEU A 14 30.73 22.15 32.59
N MET A 15 30.53 21.99 31.29
CA MET A 15 31.12 22.88 30.30
C MET A 15 30.08 23.83 29.73
N VAL A 16 30.26 25.11 30.03
CA VAL A 16 29.60 26.27 29.42
C VAL A 16 30.45 26.70 28.22
N ALA A 17 29.85 26.80 27.06
CA ALA A 17 30.34 27.60 25.94
C ALA A 17 29.13 27.79 25.00
N GLY A 18 28.66 28.93 24.70
CA GLY A 18 29.30 30.08 24.09
C GLY A 18 28.45 30.35 22.86
N LEU A 19 27.46 31.30 23.00
CA LEU A 19 26.67 31.84 21.87
C LEU A 19 27.58 32.50 20.85
N SER A 20 27.46 32.10 19.58
CA SER A 20 27.95 32.90 18.45
C SER A 20 26.83 33.06 17.45
N ALA A 21 26.36 34.27 17.33
CA ALA A 21 25.41 34.74 16.34
C ALA A 21 26.13 34.90 15.00
N CYS A 22 25.58 34.31 13.94
CA CYS A 22 25.94 34.65 12.56
C CYS A 22 24.71 35.18 11.84
N LYS A 23 24.90 36.39 11.30
CA LYS A 23 23.94 37.22 10.58
C LYS A 23 23.48 36.58 9.27
N GLN A 24 22.19 36.75 9.01
CA GLN A 24 21.60 36.64 7.66
C GLN A 24 22.11 37.76 6.76
N GLU A 25 22.58 37.42 5.58
CA GLU A 25 22.71 38.33 4.44
C GLU A 25 21.63 37.99 3.41
N GLU A 26 20.72 38.95 3.25
CA GLU A 26 19.75 39.01 2.16
C GLU A 26 20.47 39.42 0.86
N ARG A 27 20.16 38.78 -0.27
CA ARG A 27 20.46 39.31 -1.60
C ARG A 27 19.17 39.44 -2.42
N PRO A 28 19.10 40.48 -3.27
CA PRO A 28 17.84 40.99 -3.78
C PRO A 28 17.36 40.34 -5.07
N VAL A 29 16.03 40.38 -5.22
CA VAL A 29 15.24 40.08 -6.42
C VAL A 29 15.58 41.06 -7.54
N SER A 30 15.81 40.56 -8.77
CA SER A 30 15.78 41.33 -9.99
C SER A 30 14.77 40.74 -10.98
N ALA A 31 13.72 41.49 -11.20
CA ALA A 31 12.77 41.32 -12.28
C ALA A 31 13.26 41.99 -13.57
N LYS A 32 12.98 41.35 -14.70
CA LYS A 32 12.71 42.01 -16.01
C LYS A 32 12.17 40.95 -16.95
N ASP A 33 10.91 41.03 -17.22
CA ASP A 33 10.17 41.43 -18.45
C ASP A 33 10.86 41.21 -19.77
N SER A 34 10.20 40.42 -20.63
CA SER A 34 9.80 40.87 -21.97
C SER A 34 8.92 39.84 -22.67
N GLN A 35 7.74 40.31 -23.01
CA GLN A 35 6.81 39.74 -23.99
C GLN A 35 7.43 39.71 -25.39
N GLN A 36 7.04 38.72 -26.21
CA GLN A 36 6.67 39.00 -27.60
C GLN A 36 5.84 37.86 -28.18
N THR A 37 4.63 38.22 -28.54
CA THR A 37 3.64 37.60 -29.43
C THR A 37 4.15 37.59 -30.89
N THR A 38 3.82 36.53 -31.63
CA THR A 38 3.45 36.66 -33.04
C THR A 38 2.47 35.55 -33.46
N GLU A 39 1.28 35.97 -33.85
CA GLU A 39 0.31 35.29 -34.73
C GLU A 39 0.83 35.23 -36.18
N GLU A 40 0.39 34.23 -36.93
CA GLU A 40 -0.08 34.23 -38.31
C GLU A 40 -0.42 32.81 -38.75
N THR A 41 -1.65 32.50 -39.03
CA THR A 41 -2.60 32.71 -40.08
C THR A 41 -2.54 31.68 -41.23
N ARG A 42 -3.62 30.86 -41.26
CA ARG A 42 -4.39 30.34 -42.43
C ARG A 42 -3.66 29.97 -43.72
N THR A 43 -3.96 28.78 -44.21
CA THR A 43 -4.77 28.66 -45.45
C THR A 43 -5.35 27.24 -45.62
N SER A 44 -6.64 27.21 -45.92
CA SER A 44 -7.45 26.12 -46.42
C SER A 44 -7.26 25.94 -47.92
N GLN A 45 -7.30 24.71 -48.42
CA GLN A 45 -7.81 24.43 -49.78
C GLN A 45 -8.44 23.04 -49.86
N THR A 46 -9.69 23.03 -50.19
CA THR A 46 -10.57 21.97 -50.71
C THR A 46 -10.32 21.74 -52.18
N VAL A 47 -10.54 20.53 -52.66
CA VAL A 47 -11.06 20.02 -53.95
C VAL A 47 -10.86 18.50 -53.94
N GLY A 48 -11.74 17.53 -54.02
CA GLY A 48 -12.89 17.39 -54.90
C GLY A 48 -12.68 16.19 -55.80
N GLU A 49 -13.67 15.33 -55.81
CA GLU A 49 -14.14 14.43 -56.89
C GLU A 49 -13.86 12.93 -56.81
N THR A 50 -14.92 12.19 -56.51
CA THR A 50 -15.67 11.17 -57.27
C THR A 50 -14.90 9.98 -57.90
N GLY A 51 -15.32 8.78 -57.53
CA GLY A 51 -14.98 7.54 -58.21
C GLY A 51 -15.79 6.35 -57.75
N LYS A 52 -16.88 6.08 -58.39
CA LYS A 52 -17.76 4.93 -58.56
C LYS A 52 -17.34 3.57 -57.98
N VAL A 53 -18.34 2.97 -57.31
CA VAL A 53 -18.53 1.55 -56.98
C VAL A 53 -18.67 0.68 -58.25
N PRO A 54 -18.23 -0.57 -58.22
CA PRO A 54 -19.10 -1.62 -58.75
C PRO A 54 -19.45 -2.66 -57.68
N LYS A 55 -20.72 -2.99 -57.64
CA LYS A 55 -21.28 -4.18 -57.00
C LYS A 55 -20.80 -5.45 -57.69
N THR A 56 -20.44 -6.42 -56.90
CA THR A 56 -20.55 -7.84 -57.31
C THR A 56 -21.15 -8.60 -56.14
N GLU A 57 -22.33 -9.16 -56.41
CA GLU A 57 -22.96 -10.21 -55.62
C GLU A 57 -22.16 -11.51 -55.76
N THR A 58 -21.92 -12.23 -54.69
CA THR A 58 -21.93 -13.69 -54.67
C THR A 58 -21.98 -14.22 -53.24
N ASP A 59 -22.96 -15.04 -53.06
CA ASP A 59 -23.12 -16.24 -52.23
C ASP A 59 -22.92 -16.21 -50.71
N SER A 60 -24.07 -16.47 -50.09
CA SER A 60 -24.31 -16.88 -48.75
C SER A 60 -23.69 -18.23 -48.43
N GLU A 61 -22.63 -18.27 -47.64
CA GLU A 61 -22.35 -19.41 -46.79
C GLU A 61 -22.68 -19.02 -45.33
N LYS A 62 -23.70 -19.71 -44.78
CA LYS A 62 -24.06 -19.65 -43.39
C LYS A 62 -22.97 -20.40 -42.60
N GLU A 63 -22.09 -19.68 -41.93
CA GLU A 63 -21.31 -20.21 -40.82
C GLU A 63 -22.28 -20.39 -39.64
N ILE A 64 -22.48 -21.65 -39.27
CA ILE A 64 -23.11 -22.07 -38.01
C ILE A 64 -22.05 -21.83 -36.95
N VAL A 65 -22.03 -20.63 -36.38
CA VAL A 65 -21.23 -20.32 -35.17
C VAL A 65 -21.89 -21.08 -34.02
N ASP A 66 -21.10 -21.96 -33.42
CA ASP A 66 -21.48 -22.86 -32.35
C ASP A 66 -22.06 -22.09 -31.15
N THR A 67 -23.36 -22.20 -30.96
CA THR A 67 -24.12 -21.55 -29.89
C THR A 67 -23.68 -22.02 -28.50
N THR A 68 -22.89 -23.08 -28.42
CA THR A 68 -22.40 -23.67 -27.17
C THR A 68 -21.25 -22.87 -26.55
N GLU A 69 -20.35 -22.32 -27.37
CA GLU A 69 -19.25 -21.45 -26.89
C GLU A 69 -19.76 -20.10 -26.36
N GLN A 70 -20.74 -19.49 -27.03
CA GLN A 70 -21.32 -18.23 -26.55
C GLN A 70 -22.13 -18.39 -25.25
N THR A 71 -22.76 -19.55 -25.05
CA THR A 71 -23.50 -19.84 -23.82
C THR A 71 -22.54 -20.09 -22.65
N GLN A 72 -21.41 -20.76 -22.87
CA GLN A 72 -20.39 -20.98 -21.84
C GLN A 72 -19.67 -19.69 -21.42
N ILE A 73 -19.41 -18.77 -22.37
CA ILE A 73 -18.81 -17.47 -22.07
C ILE A 73 -19.80 -16.58 -21.28
N GLN A 74 -21.10 -16.65 -21.59
CA GLN A 74 -22.11 -15.88 -20.83
C GLN A 74 -22.41 -16.47 -19.44
N GLU A 75 -22.31 -17.78 -19.28
CA GLU A 75 -22.44 -18.42 -17.95
C GLU A 75 -21.21 -18.17 -17.08
N SER A 76 -19.98 -18.23 -17.61
CA SER A 76 -18.76 -17.89 -16.85
C SER A 76 -18.75 -16.43 -16.41
N GLN A 77 -19.12 -15.48 -17.26
CA GLN A 77 -19.22 -14.06 -16.88
C GLN A 77 -20.32 -13.77 -15.85
N LYS A 78 -21.37 -14.60 -15.79
CA LYS A 78 -22.45 -14.46 -14.82
C LYS A 78 -22.08 -15.03 -13.45
N ASP A 79 -21.26 -16.09 -13.42
CA ASP A 79 -20.75 -16.69 -12.19
C ASP A 79 -19.63 -15.85 -11.58
N GLU A 80 -18.73 -15.26 -12.38
CA GLU A 80 -17.69 -14.31 -11.92
C GLU A 80 -18.29 -13.08 -11.27
N ASN A 81 -19.35 -12.50 -11.86
CA ASN A 81 -20.02 -11.33 -11.31
C ASN A 81 -20.83 -11.64 -10.03
N ASN A 82 -21.27 -12.88 -9.86
CA ASN A 82 -22.00 -13.32 -8.66
C ASN A 82 -21.03 -13.63 -7.48
N GLY A 83 -19.86 -14.18 -7.75
CA GLY A 83 -18.81 -14.46 -6.76
C GLY A 83 -18.22 -13.16 -6.19
N GLY A 84 -17.90 -12.19 -7.04
CA GLY A 84 -17.38 -10.88 -6.63
C GLY A 84 -18.35 -10.13 -5.70
N ASN A 85 -19.64 -10.07 -6.05
CA ASN A 85 -20.66 -9.45 -5.23
C ASN A 85 -20.81 -10.13 -3.87
N ALA A 86 -20.76 -11.45 -3.80
CA ALA A 86 -20.87 -12.21 -2.54
C ALA A 86 -19.72 -11.88 -1.57
N MET A 87 -18.51 -11.69 -2.07
CA MET A 87 -17.37 -11.29 -1.24
C MET A 87 -17.49 -9.85 -0.73
N LEU A 88 -17.96 -8.92 -1.56
CA LEU A 88 -18.21 -7.54 -1.13
C LEU A 88 -19.28 -7.48 -0.04
N GLU A 89 -20.34 -8.28 -0.16
CA GLU A 89 -21.41 -8.40 0.86
C GLU A 89 -20.89 -9.05 2.14
N LYS A 90 -20.16 -10.16 2.05
CA LYS A 90 -19.57 -10.88 3.20
C LYS A 90 -18.71 -9.95 4.06
N TYR A 91 -17.88 -9.13 3.43
CA TYR A 91 -16.99 -8.18 4.11
C TYR A 91 -17.59 -6.78 4.25
N GLN A 92 -18.86 -6.59 3.86
CA GLN A 92 -19.57 -5.30 3.94
C GLN A 92 -18.74 -4.16 3.36
N ILE A 93 -18.19 -4.37 2.15
CA ILE A 93 -17.34 -3.39 1.50
C ILE A 93 -18.15 -2.17 1.07
N GLU A 94 -17.71 -1.02 1.48
CA GLU A 94 -18.19 0.29 1.04
C GLU A 94 -17.24 0.84 -0.01
N ILE A 95 -17.76 1.18 -1.19
CA ILE A 95 -16.93 1.64 -2.30
C ILE A 95 -16.06 2.84 -1.90
N PHE A 96 -16.64 3.76 -1.12
CA PHE A 96 -15.93 4.90 -0.54
C PHE A 96 -15.94 4.83 0.99
N CYS A 97 -14.87 5.31 1.61
CA CYS A 97 -14.91 5.62 3.02
C CYS A 97 -15.99 6.69 3.29
N PRO A 98 -16.88 6.53 4.28
CA PRO A 98 -17.81 7.58 4.67
C PRO A 98 -17.08 8.90 4.96
N GLU A 99 -17.65 10.02 4.50
CA GLU A 99 -16.98 11.33 4.56
C GLU A 99 -16.61 11.73 6.01
N GLU A 100 -17.49 11.41 6.97
CA GLU A 100 -17.28 11.65 8.39
C GLU A 100 -16.14 10.80 8.99
N LEU A 101 -15.81 9.66 8.38
CA LEU A 101 -14.69 8.81 8.81
C LEU A 101 -13.38 9.17 8.09
N ALA A 102 -13.47 9.81 6.93
CA ALA A 102 -12.30 10.24 6.17
C ALA A 102 -11.64 11.53 6.72
N LYS A 103 -12.32 12.30 7.57
CA LYS A 103 -11.87 13.60 8.06
C LYS A 103 -11.69 13.62 9.57
N ARG A 104 -10.79 14.48 10.06
CA ARG A 104 -10.60 14.68 11.51
C ARG A 104 -11.89 15.20 12.16
N ARG A 105 -12.22 14.62 13.30
CA ARG A 105 -13.41 14.93 14.10
C ARG A 105 -13.01 15.49 15.45
N GLY A 106 -13.83 16.40 15.99
CA GLY A 106 -13.55 17.02 17.28
C GLY A 106 -13.85 16.15 18.50
N ASP A 107 -14.64 15.10 18.31
CA ASP A 107 -15.05 14.13 19.33
C ASP A 107 -14.16 12.88 19.39
N VAL A 108 -13.18 12.75 18.50
CA VAL A 108 -12.25 11.62 18.41
C VAL A 108 -10.87 12.00 18.94
N THR A 109 -10.31 11.14 19.79
CA THR A 109 -8.93 11.26 20.24
C THR A 109 -7.99 10.66 19.21
N TYR A 110 -7.04 11.47 18.75
CA TYR A 110 -5.97 11.05 17.84
C TYR A 110 -4.65 10.99 18.61
N PRO A 111 -4.16 9.81 18.96
CA PRO A 111 -2.88 9.65 19.63
C PRO A 111 -1.75 10.23 18.80
N GLU A 112 -0.71 10.67 19.46
CA GLU A 112 0.52 11.08 18.80
C GLU A 112 1.17 9.88 18.08
N ILE A 113 1.68 10.13 16.88
CA ILE A 113 2.46 9.16 16.13
C ILE A 113 3.93 9.40 16.45
N ASN A 114 4.51 8.51 17.24
CA ASN A 114 5.86 8.65 17.74
C ASN A 114 6.88 8.07 16.79
N LYS A 115 7.88 8.87 16.43
CA LYS A 115 9.03 8.40 15.65
C LYS A 115 10.05 7.77 16.57
N THR A 116 10.52 6.58 16.18
CA THR A 116 11.62 5.88 16.83
C THR A 116 12.52 5.22 15.79
N SER A 117 13.50 4.45 16.21
CA SER A 117 14.37 3.68 15.33
C SER A 117 14.73 2.33 15.95
N TYR A 118 15.00 1.37 15.09
CA TYR A 118 15.52 0.05 15.42
C TYR A 118 16.78 -0.24 14.61
N TYR A 119 17.63 -1.12 15.10
CA TYR A 119 18.76 -1.60 14.32
C TYR A 119 18.31 -2.74 13.41
N SER A 120 18.47 -2.56 12.11
CA SER A 120 18.23 -3.59 11.11
C SER A 120 19.52 -4.37 10.84
N THR A 121 19.50 -5.66 11.13
CA THR A 121 20.58 -6.58 10.73
C THR A 121 20.54 -6.83 9.24
N THR A 122 19.36 -6.78 8.63
CA THR A 122 19.15 -6.90 7.19
C THR A 122 19.81 -5.78 6.42
N CYS A 123 19.71 -4.54 6.92
CA CYS A 123 20.30 -3.35 6.28
C CYS A 123 21.62 -2.91 6.90
N GLU A 124 22.07 -3.49 8.02
CA GLU A 124 23.28 -3.15 8.77
C GLU A 124 23.30 -1.67 9.24
N LYS A 125 22.14 -1.11 9.56
CA LYS A 125 21.97 0.29 9.97
C LYS A 125 20.73 0.50 10.84
N ASN A 126 20.66 1.65 11.52
CA ASN A 126 19.43 2.09 12.17
C ASN A 126 18.40 2.53 11.12
N ARG A 127 17.16 2.09 11.31
CA ARG A 127 16.02 2.43 10.43
C ARG A 127 14.93 3.10 11.23
N ASN A 128 14.30 4.10 10.63
CA ASN A 128 13.21 4.82 11.24
C ASN A 128 11.89 4.07 11.11
N VAL A 129 11.04 4.24 12.11
CA VAL A 129 9.67 3.78 12.13
C VAL A 129 8.80 4.76 12.91
N ASN A 130 7.58 4.99 12.44
CA ASN A 130 6.56 5.72 13.17
C ASN A 130 5.54 4.74 13.76
N ILE A 131 5.14 4.97 15.01
CA ILE A 131 4.25 4.08 15.74
C ILE A 131 3.12 4.89 16.34
N MET A 132 1.88 4.50 16.04
CA MET A 132 0.67 4.99 16.69
C MET A 132 0.18 3.92 17.67
N LEU A 133 0.16 4.27 18.93
CA LEU A 133 -0.40 3.42 19.98
C LEU A 133 -1.92 3.65 20.11
N PRO A 134 -2.69 2.67 20.63
CA PRO A 134 -4.08 2.88 21.03
C PRO A 134 -4.27 4.12 21.92
N ALA A 135 -5.42 4.76 21.85
CA ALA A 135 -5.72 5.96 22.65
C ALA A 135 -5.57 5.72 24.17
N ASN A 136 -5.90 4.52 24.62
CA ASN A 136 -5.79 4.08 26.01
C ASN A 136 -4.79 2.93 26.15
N TYR A 137 -3.62 3.08 25.54
CA TYR A 137 -2.57 2.06 25.57
C TYR A 137 -2.14 1.74 27.02
N SER A 138 -2.06 0.46 27.34
CA SER A 138 -1.59 -0.06 28.62
C SER A 138 -0.68 -1.27 28.40
N THR A 139 0.34 -1.40 29.21
CA THR A 139 1.21 -2.59 29.22
C THR A 139 0.54 -3.84 29.81
N ASP A 140 -0.64 -3.67 30.45
CA ASP A 140 -1.43 -4.78 31.01
C ASP A 140 -2.27 -5.50 29.96
N LYS A 141 -2.32 -4.98 28.74
CA LYS A 141 -3.05 -5.55 27.61
C LYS A 141 -2.10 -5.86 26.48
N LYS A 142 -2.47 -6.85 25.66
CA LYS A 142 -1.82 -7.13 24.39
C LYS A 142 -2.69 -6.61 23.25
N TYR A 143 -2.05 -6.05 22.24
CA TYR A 143 -2.73 -5.42 21.11
C TYR A 143 -2.28 -6.05 19.79
N PRO A 144 -3.20 -6.30 18.86
CA PRO A 144 -2.83 -6.68 17.50
C PRO A 144 -2.07 -5.54 16.82
N VAL A 145 -1.28 -5.89 15.80
CA VAL A 145 -0.41 -4.95 15.09
C VAL A 145 -0.75 -4.92 13.61
N MET A 146 -0.90 -3.70 13.08
CA MET A 146 -1.03 -3.45 11.65
C MET A 146 0.16 -2.66 11.13
N TYR A 147 0.86 -3.22 10.12
CA TYR A 147 1.94 -2.55 9.39
C TYR A 147 1.36 -1.87 8.15
N VAL A 148 1.56 -0.56 8.02
CA VAL A 148 1.05 0.27 6.92
C VAL A 148 2.19 0.73 6.03
N LEU A 149 2.25 0.20 4.82
CA LEU A 149 3.37 0.31 3.91
C LEU A 149 3.18 1.45 2.89
N HIS A 150 4.23 2.26 2.70
CA HIS A 150 4.21 3.43 1.81
C HIS A 150 4.47 3.08 0.34
N GLY A 151 4.18 4.01 -0.58
CA GLY A 151 4.51 3.90 -2.00
C GLY A 151 6.01 4.11 -2.29
N ILE A 152 6.38 3.92 -3.57
CA ILE A 152 7.76 4.21 -4.03
C ILE A 152 8.13 5.67 -3.75
N PHE A 153 9.40 5.95 -3.45
CA PHE A 153 9.94 7.24 -3.02
C PHE A 153 9.38 7.79 -1.70
N GLY A 154 8.47 7.06 -1.05
CA GLY A 154 7.95 7.42 0.27
C GLY A 154 8.91 7.07 1.41
N ASP A 155 8.51 7.46 2.60
CA ASP A 155 9.20 7.18 3.86
C ASP A 155 8.20 6.80 4.96
N GLU A 156 8.68 6.65 6.20
CA GLU A 156 7.85 6.33 7.37
C GLU A 156 6.78 7.38 7.68
N ASN A 157 6.82 8.56 7.04
CA ASN A 157 5.83 9.61 7.24
C ASN A 157 4.69 9.57 6.22
N SER A 158 4.91 8.94 5.07
CA SER A 158 4.08 9.08 3.87
C SER A 158 2.65 8.56 4.04
N MET A 159 2.41 7.61 4.95
CA MET A 159 1.08 7.03 5.19
C MET A 159 0.43 7.47 6.51
N LYS A 160 1.02 8.43 7.24
CA LYS A 160 0.52 8.84 8.57
C LYS A 160 -0.90 9.42 8.54
N ASP A 161 -1.29 10.05 7.45
CA ASP A 161 -2.63 10.65 7.32
C ASP A 161 -3.74 9.58 7.35
N THR A 162 -3.44 8.33 7.00
CA THR A 162 -4.37 7.20 7.14
C THR A 162 -4.82 6.97 8.59
N SER A 163 -4.03 7.45 9.57
CA SER A 163 -4.38 7.41 10.98
C SER A 163 -5.74 8.04 11.30
N VAL A 164 -6.18 9.00 10.48
CA VAL A 164 -7.48 9.66 10.65
C VAL A 164 -8.62 8.66 10.41
N ALA A 165 -8.64 8.00 9.26
CA ALA A 165 -9.65 6.99 8.95
C ALA A 165 -9.57 5.80 9.92
N ILE A 166 -8.36 5.33 10.26
CA ILE A 166 -8.15 4.26 11.24
C ILE A 166 -8.78 4.62 12.59
N ARG A 167 -8.47 5.80 13.14
CA ARG A 167 -8.97 6.23 14.45
C ARG A 167 -10.47 6.48 14.45
N ASN A 168 -11.01 7.05 13.39
CA ASN A 168 -12.45 7.24 13.26
C ASN A 168 -13.17 5.90 13.22
N THR A 169 -12.70 4.93 12.43
CA THR A 169 -13.28 3.58 12.34
C THR A 169 -13.28 2.86 13.69
N ILE A 170 -12.19 2.97 14.45
CA ILE A 170 -12.10 2.42 15.82
C ILE A 170 -13.06 3.15 16.76
N SER A 171 -13.14 4.47 16.68
CA SER A 171 -14.03 5.28 17.55
C SER A 171 -15.51 4.97 17.35
N GLU A 172 -15.91 4.60 16.13
CA GLU A 172 -17.28 4.13 15.83
C GLU A 172 -17.54 2.68 16.29
N GLY A 173 -16.54 2.00 16.85
CA GLY A 173 -16.68 0.59 17.25
C GLY A 173 -16.71 -0.39 16.07
N LEU A 174 -16.35 0.07 14.86
CA LEU A 174 -16.29 -0.76 13.66
C LEU A 174 -14.99 -1.59 13.57
N ALA A 175 -13.98 -1.20 14.34
CA ALA A 175 -12.70 -1.91 14.45
C ALA A 175 -12.21 -1.90 15.91
N GLN A 176 -11.36 -2.86 16.26
CA GLN A 176 -10.75 -2.90 17.59
C GLN A 176 -9.49 -2.04 17.67
N GLU A 177 -9.11 -1.69 18.90
CA GLU A 177 -7.86 -0.99 19.19
C GLU A 177 -6.66 -1.84 18.78
N MET A 178 -5.71 -1.23 18.08
CA MET A 178 -4.51 -1.87 17.56
C MET A 178 -3.31 -0.92 17.61
N ILE A 179 -2.11 -1.47 17.57
CA ILE A 179 -0.88 -0.73 17.32
C ILE A 179 -0.73 -0.60 15.79
N VAL A 180 -0.50 0.63 15.31
CA VAL A 180 -0.25 0.87 13.88
C VAL A 180 1.19 1.28 13.68
N VAL A 181 1.88 0.60 12.80
CA VAL A 181 3.31 0.76 12.52
C VAL A 181 3.49 1.25 11.08
N TYR A 182 4.17 2.37 10.90
CA TYR A 182 4.51 2.96 9.61
C TYR A 182 6.03 2.85 9.41
N PRO A 183 6.52 1.76 8.81
CA PRO A 183 7.94 1.55 8.60
C PRO A 183 8.45 2.30 7.37
N TYR A 184 9.76 2.52 7.31
CA TYR A 184 10.45 2.85 6.08
C TYR A 184 10.81 1.56 5.33
N MET A 185 10.21 1.33 4.15
CA MET A 185 10.33 0.04 3.47
C MET A 185 11.60 -0.16 2.63
N TYR A 186 12.28 0.90 2.21
CA TYR A 186 13.44 0.76 1.31
C TYR A 186 14.62 0.08 2.04
N ALA A 187 14.72 -1.26 1.93
CA ALA A 187 15.64 -2.10 2.69
C ALA A 187 16.94 -2.39 1.92
N SER A 188 17.80 -1.38 1.82
CA SER A 188 19.11 -1.44 1.16
C SER A 188 20.25 -1.26 2.15
N LYS A 189 21.34 -2.06 2.01
CA LYS A 189 22.57 -1.88 2.77
C LYS A 189 23.39 -0.67 2.29
N THR A 190 23.34 -0.39 1.00
CA THR A 190 24.25 0.54 0.33
C THR A 190 23.67 1.91 0.04
N GLN A 191 22.34 2.02 0.04
CA GLN A 191 21.62 3.27 -0.22
C GLN A 191 20.65 3.56 0.91
N ASP A 192 20.42 4.84 1.18
CA ASP A 192 19.50 5.27 2.23
C ASP A 192 18.11 5.61 1.68
N VAL A 193 18.03 5.95 0.40
CA VAL A 193 16.77 6.33 -0.27
C VAL A 193 16.68 5.75 -1.68
N CYS A 194 15.45 5.49 -2.12
CA CYS A 194 15.16 5.15 -3.50
C CYS A 194 15.32 6.39 -4.38
N THR A 195 16.10 6.29 -5.45
CA THR A 195 16.41 7.43 -6.35
C THR A 195 15.91 7.24 -7.77
N ALA A 196 15.48 6.03 -8.15
CA ALA A 196 15.04 5.71 -9.50
C ALA A 196 14.07 4.52 -9.50
N ILE A 197 13.32 4.39 -10.58
CA ILE A 197 12.51 3.19 -10.87
C ILE A 197 13.37 2.27 -11.71
N ASP A 198 14.02 1.31 -11.06
CA ASP A 198 14.88 0.31 -11.69
C ASP A 198 14.88 -0.99 -10.88
N GLU A 199 15.49 -2.03 -11.43
CA GLU A 199 15.53 -3.37 -10.84
C GLU A 199 16.27 -3.37 -9.48
N ALA A 200 17.33 -2.61 -9.32
CA ALA A 200 18.13 -2.58 -8.09
C ALA A 200 17.32 -1.95 -6.93
N ASN A 201 16.62 -0.85 -7.21
CA ASN A 201 15.73 -0.21 -6.25
C ASN A 201 14.50 -1.06 -5.98
N SER A 202 13.95 -1.76 -6.99
CA SER A 202 12.85 -2.71 -6.80
C SER A 202 13.23 -3.82 -5.82
N LYS A 203 14.42 -4.44 -6.00
CA LYS A 203 14.94 -5.47 -5.09
C LYS A 203 15.17 -4.98 -3.65
N ALA A 204 15.44 -3.69 -3.47
CA ALA A 204 15.55 -3.12 -2.12
C ALA A 204 14.19 -3.04 -1.41
N TYR A 205 13.09 -2.83 -2.14
CA TYR A 205 11.74 -2.98 -1.60
C TYR A 205 11.40 -4.45 -1.36
N ASP A 206 11.69 -5.34 -2.32
CA ASP A 206 11.47 -6.78 -2.18
C ASP A 206 12.19 -7.36 -0.94
N ASN A 207 13.34 -6.77 -0.55
CA ASN A 207 14.09 -7.18 0.64
C ASN A 207 13.43 -6.74 1.97
N PHE A 208 12.39 -5.91 1.93
CA PHE A 208 11.74 -5.41 3.14
C PHE A 208 11.10 -6.53 3.98
N VAL A 209 10.63 -7.59 3.38
CA VAL A 209 10.11 -8.75 4.12
C VAL A 209 11.14 -9.30 5.11
N ASN A 210 12.43 -9.33 4.75
CA ASN A 210 13.50 -9.78 5.63
C ASN A 210 13.72 -8.80 6.80
N ASP A 211 13.74 -7.51 6.54
CA ASP A 211 13.85 -6.47 7.56
C ASP A 211 12.63 -6.48 8.51
N LEU A 212 11.44 -6.62 7.95
CA LEU A 212 10.20 -6.69 8.73
C LEU A 212 10.22 -7.86 9.70
N VAL A 213 10.50 -9.06 9.19
CA VAL A 213 10.38 -10.30 9.97
C VAL A 213 11.56 -10.52 10.93
N ASN A 214 12.78 -10.20 10.50
CA ASN A 214 13.97 -10.48 11.29
C ASN A 214 14.33 -9.37 12.27
N ASP A 215 13.90 -8.13 11.99
CA ASP A 215 14.36 -6.95 12.73
C ASP A 215 13.21 -6.14 13.33
N LEU A 216 12.23 -5.69 12.53
CA LEU A 216 11.17 -4.81 13.02
C LEU A 216 10.15 -5.54 13.91
N MET A 217 9.66 -6.70 13.50
CA MET A 217 8.69 -7.46 14.31
C MET A 217 9.26 -7.87 15.69
N PRO A 218 10.50 -8.39 15.80
CA PRO A 218 11.16 -8.60 17.09
C PRO A 218 11.30 -7.33 17.92
N PHE A 219 11.71 -6.21 17.30
CA PHE A 219 11.76 -4.91 17.99
C PHE A 219 10.40 -4.49 18.55
N MET A 220 9.32 -4.69 17.79
CA MET A 220 7.96 -4.39 18.27
C MET A 220 7.55 -5.28 19.43
N ALA A 221 7.84 -6.57 19.38
CA ALA A 221 7.50 -7.53 20.45
C ALA A 221 8.29 -7.25 21.75
N GLU A 222 9.54 -6.78 21.64
CA GLU A 222 10.38 -6.46 22.81
C GLU A 222 9.97 -5.15 23.48
N ASN A 223 9.54 -4.13 22.70
CA ASN A 223 9.37 -2.78 23.22
C ASN A 223 7.90 -2.38 23.45
N TYR A 224 6.93 -3.14 22.91
CA TYR A 224 5.51 -2.83 22.98
C TYR A 224 4.67 -4.05 23.39
N SER A 225 3.48 -3.81 23.89
CA SER A 225 2.55 -4.87 24.30
C SER A 225 1.83 -5.49 23.10
N VAL A 226 2.57 -6.18 22.25
CA VAL A 226 2.09 -6.85 21.04
C VAL A 226 1.42 -8.18 21.38
N ALA A 227 0.26 -8.45 20.80
CA ALA A 227 -0.33 -9.77 20.75
C ALA A 227 0.36 -10.58 19.64
N GLU A 228 0.80 -11.79 19.96
CA GLU A 228 1.49 -12.68 19.04
C GLU A 228 0.50 -13.49 18.19
N GLY A 229 1.00 -14.08 17.11
CA GLY A 229 0.25 -14.94 16.19
C GLY A 229 -0.29 -14.19 14.97
N LYS A 230 -0.51 -14.96 13.89
CA LYS A 230 -0.99 -14.41 12.63
C LYS A 230 -2.38 -13.76 12.75
N GLU A 231 -3.20 -14.26 13.68
CA GLU A 231 -4.52 -13.72 14.00
C GLU A 231 -4.47 -12.31 14.61
N ASN A 232 -3.29 -11.88 15.04
CA ASN A 232 -3.02 -10.56 15.60
C ASN A 232 -2.09 -9.70 14.73
N THR A 233 -1.78 -10.14 13.50
CA THR A 233 -0.81 -9.46 12.63
C THR A 233 -1.41 -9.16 11.26
N ALA A 234 -1.38 -7.88 10.88
CA ALA A 234 -1.87 -7.39 9.61
C ALA A 234 -0.81 -6.59 8.85
N VAL A 235 -0.84 -6.66 7.53
CA VAL A 235 -0.07 -5.80 6.64
C VAL A 235 -0.97 -5.22 5.56
N VAL A 236 -0.87 -3.92 5.32
CA VAL A 236 -1.58 -3.22 4.25
C VAL A 236 -0.68 -2.16 3.66
N GLY A 237 -0.75 -1.93 2.36
CA GLY A 237 0.06 -0.90 1.75
C GLY A 237 -0.52 -0.31 0.48
N PHE A 238 0.05 0.81 0.07
CA PHE A 238 -0.32 1.55 -1.12
C PHE A 238 0.78 1.49 -2.18
N SER A 239 0.41 1.32 -3.45
CA SER A 239 1.34 1.33 -4.57
C SER A 239 2.46 0.28 -4.41
N MET A 240 3.72 0.68 -4.29
CA MET A 240 4.84 -0.20 -3.95
C MET A 240 4.56 -0.97 -2.65
N GLY A 241 4.02 -0.30 -1.63
CA GLY A 241 3.60 -0.95 -0.39
C GLY A 241 2.48 -1.97 -0.57
N GLY A 242 1.57 -1.74 -1.52
CA GLY A 242 0.53 -2.72 -1.89
C GLY A 242 1.12 -3.98 -2.51
N ARG A 243 2.10 -3.84 -3.42
CA ARG A 243 2.85 -4.96 -3.98
C ARG A 243 3.58 -5.75 -2.88
N GLU A 244 4.29 -5.04 -2.00
CA GLU A 244 5.02 -5.70 -0.91
C GLU A 244 4.08 -6.36 0.11
N SER A 245 2.91 -5.78 0.37
CA SER A 245 1.91 -6.45 1.23
C SER A 245 1.47 -7.79 0.66
N LEU A 246 1.21 -7.86 -0.65
CA LEU A 246 0.90 -9.13 -1.33
C LEU A 246 2.07 -10.11 -1.25
N ALA A 247 3.28 -9.63 -1.53
CA ALA A 247 4.48 -10.46 -1.48
C ALA A 247 4.76 -11.00 -0.08
N ILE A 248 4.62 -10.18 0.97
CA ILE A 248 4.75 -10.57 2.38
C ILE A 248 3.70 -11.62 2.74
N GLY A 249 2.44 -11.41 2.34
CA GLY A 249 1.36 -12.36 2.60
C GLY A 249 1.61 -13.73 1.96
N LEU A 250 2.14 -13.76 0.72
CA LEU A 250 2.49 -14.99 0.01
C LEU A 250 3.72 -15.68 0.59
N GLN A 251 4.74 -14.93 1.03
CA GLN A 251 5.98 -15.49 1.59
C GLN A 251 5.82 -15.95 3.03
N ARG A 252 4.98 -15.26 3.81
CA ARG A 252 4.85 -15.50 5.25
C ARG A 252 3.38 -15.59 5.69
N PRO A 253 2.58 -16.49 5.07
CA PRO A 253 1.19 -16.70 5.48
C PRO A 253 1.06 -17.26 6.90
N ASP A 254 2.16 -17.76 7.45
CA ASP A 254 2.29 -18.20 8.84
C ASP A 254 2.31 -17.04 9.84
N LEU A 255 2.69 -15.83 9.42
CA LEU A 255 2.80 -14.65 10.28
C LEU A 255 1.71 -13.62 10.06
N PHE A 256 1.15 -13.52 8.86
CA PHE A 256 0.21 -12.47 8.50
C PHE A 256 -1.18 -13.06 8.20
N GLY A 257 -2.10 -12.86 9.13
CA GLY A 257 -3.49 -13.29 8.98
C GLY A 257 -4.34 -12.34 8.13
N TYR A 258 -3.87 -11.12 7.91
CA TYR A 258 -4.62 -10.08 7.21
C TYR A 258 -3.70 -9.32 6.26
N VAL A 259 -4.06 -9.32 4.98
CA VAL A 259 -3.27 -8.73 3.90
C VAL A 259 -4.14 -7.78 3.09
N GLY A 260 -3.70 -6.53 2.94
CA GLY A 260 -4.38 -5.50 2.15
C GLY A 260 -3.45 -4.87 1.13
N ALA A 261 -3.92 -4.71 -0.11
CA ALA A 261 -3.19 -4.06 -1.18
C ALA A 261 -4.05 -2.99 -1.85
N ILE A 262 -3.60 -1.75 -1.79
CA ILE A 262 -4.27 -0.59 -2.36
C ILE A 262 -3.45 -0.13 -3.57
N ALA A 263 -4.04 -0.19 -4.76
CA ALA A 263 -3.39 0.15 -6.02
C ALA A 263 -1.98 -0.48 -6.15
N PRO A 264 -1.83 -1.82 -5.95
CA PRO A 264 -0.53 -2.48 -5.92
C PRO A 264 0.27 -2.24 -7.20
N ALA A 265 1.55 -1.88 -7.02
CA ALA A 265 2.48 -1.61 -8.11
C ALA A 265 2.82 -2.88 -8.92
N PRO A 266 3.32 -2.73 -10.17
CA PRO A 266 3.81 -3.85 -10.97
C PRO A 266 5.01 -4.55 -10.31
N GLY A 267 5.24 -5.83 -10.65
CA GLY A 267 6.41 -6.60 -10.24
C GLY A 267 6.16 -7.66 -9.17
N LEU A 268 4.91 -7.96 -8.82
CA LEU A 268 4.58 -9.18 -8.06
C LEU A 268 4.90 -10.42 -8.89
N VAL A 269 4.49 -10.41 -10.16
CA VAL A 269 4.84 -11.40 -11.19
C VAL A 269 5.54 -10.71 -12.36
N PRO A 270 6.21 -11.45 -13.27
CA PRO A 270 6.85 -10.87 -14.44
C PRO A 270 5.89 -10.00 -15.26
N GLY A 271 6.32 -8.82 -15.65
CA GLY A 271 5.48 -7.88 -16.41
C GLY A 271 6.27 -6.69 -16.93
N LYS A 272 5.64 -5.87 -17.75
CA LYS A 272 6.24 -4.65 -18.28
C LYS A 272 5.28 -3.50 -18.11
N ASP A 273 5.76 -2.40 -17.54
CA ASP A 273 5.06 -1.13 -17.48
C ASP A 273 5.74 -0.06 -18.36
N TRP A 274 5.38 1.19 -18.13
CA TRP A 274 5.96 2.34 -18.83
C TRP A 274 7.40 2.63 -18.41
N ALA A 275 7.83 2.19 -17.23
CA ALA A 275 9.14 2.51 -16.66
C ALA A 275 10.18 1.40 -16.94
N MET A 276 9.78 0.11 -16.77
CA MET A 276 10.73 -0.98 -16.87
C MET A 276 10.08 -2.34 -17.15
N GLN A 277 10.93 -3.32 -17.45
CA GLN A 277 10.59 -4.74 -17.39
C GLN A 277 10.78 -5.23 -15.95
N HIS A 278 9.72 -5.74 -15.35
CA HIS A 278 9.75 -6.32 -14.01
C HIS A 278 10.05 -7.82 -14.11
N PRO A 279 11.06 -8.33 -13.39
CA PRO A 279 11.32 -9.77 -13.36
C PRO A 279 10.26 -10.56 -12.58
N GLY A 280 9.51 -9.88 -11.70
CA GLY A 280 8.58 -10.49 -10.76
C GLY A 280 9.29 -11.02 -9.50
N GLN A 281 8.54 -11.11 -8.41
CA GLN A 281 8.96 -11.80 -7.18
C GLN A 281 8.54 -13.27 -7.19
N PHE A 282 7.47 -13.59 -7.94
CA PHE A 282 6.90 -14.92 -8.08
C PHE A 282 6.65 -15.24 -9.55
N GLU A 283 6.66 -16.53 -9.90
CA GLU A 283 6.01 -17.00 -11.12
C GLU A 283 4.49 -17.01 -10.91
N GLU A 284 3.69 -16.79 -11.97
CA GLU A 284 2.23 -16.75 -11.85
C GLU A 284 1.62 -17.98 -11.15
N LYS A 285 2.17 -19.17 -11.44
CA LYS A 285 1.72 -20.43 -10.83
C LYS A 285 1.99 -20.55 -9.33
N ASP A 286 2.93 -19.75 -8.80
CA ASP A 286 3.35 -19.76 -7.40
C ASP A 286 2.60 -18.70 -6.56
N VAL A 287 1.72 -17.90 -7.20
CA VAL A 287 0.82 -16.97 -6.53
C VAL A 287 -0.39 -17.75 -6.03
N VAL A 288 -0.18 -18.53 -4.97
CA VAL A 288 -1.17 -19.42 -4.35
C VAL A 288 -0.82 -19.65 -2.89
N PHE A 289 -1.81 -19.95 -2.06
CA PHE A 289 -1.61 -20.41 -0.69
C PHE A 289 -1.80 -21.93 -0.61
N HIS A 290 -0.98 -22.59 0.21
CA HIS A 290 -1.04 -24.03 0.41
C HIS A 290 -1.70 -24.37 1.77
N GLU A 291 -0.90 -24.77 2.76
CA GLU A 291 -1.39 -25.15 4.09
C GLU A 291 -1.86 -23.93 4.90
N GLU A 292 -1.07 -22.86 4.85
CA GLU A 292 -1.35 -21.59 5.54
C GLU A 292 -1.85 -20.55 4.54
N LYS A 293 -2.91 -19.81 4.89
CA LYS A 293 -3.43 -18.69 4.12
C LYS A 293 -3.86 -17.55 5.04
N PRO A 294 -3.90 -16.31 4.57
CA PRO A 294 -4.49 -15.24 5.36
C PRO A 294 -5.99 -15.47 5.58
N TYR A 295 -6.51 -14.94 6.68
CA TYR A 295 -7.95 -14.93 6.96
C TYR A 295 -8.67 -13.94 6.06
N VAL A 296 -7.99 -12.84 5.72
CA VAL A 296 -8.50 -11.78 4.84
C VAL A 296 -7.38 -11.38 3.87
N LEU A 297 -7.70 -11.40 2.59
CA LEU A 297 -6.90 -10.82 1.51
C LEU A 297 -7.77 -9.84 0.75
N MET A 298 -7.38 -8.55 0.74
CA MET A 298 -8.13 -7.49 0.07
C MET A 298 -7.25 -6.76 -0.95
N VAL A 299 -7.80 -6.52 -2.13
CA VAL A 299 -7.15 -5.75 -3.19
C VAL A 299 -8.14 -4.71 -3.72
N CYS A 300 -7.71 -3.47 -3.84
CA CYS A 300 -8.50 -2.43 -4.49
C CYS A 300 -7.63 -1.44 -5.27
N CYS A 301 -8.24 -0.70 -6.18
CA CYS A 301 -7.59 0.45 -6.84
C CYS A 301 -8.62 1.45 -7.32
N GLY A 302 -8.17 2.62 -7.76
CA GLY A 302 -9.00 3.54 -8.54
C GLY A 302 -9.19 3.01 -9.96
N ASP A 303 -10.40 3.15 -10.52
CA ASP A 303 -10.69 2.74 -11.91
C ASP A 303 -10.02 3.65 -12.96
N SER A 304 -9.59 4.84 -12.54
CA SER A 304 -8.92 5.83 -13.38
C SER A 304 -7.40 5.89 -13.14
N ASP A 305 -6.85 4.98 -12.34
CA ASP A 305 -5.42 4.92 -11.99
C ASP A 305 -4.55 4.55 -13.19
N LYS A 306 -3.81 5.55 -13.69
CA LYS A 306 -2.87 5.40 -14.83
C LYS A 306 -1.44 5.11 -14.40
N THR A 307 -1.12 5.26 -13.13
CA THR A 307 0.23 5.06 -12.59
C THR A 307 0.57 3.57 -12.54
N VAL A 308 -0.32 2.78 -11.97
CA VAL A 308 -0.18 1.31 -11.93
C VAL A 308 -0.99 0.60 -13.03
N GLY A 309 -1.86 1.33 -13.74
CA GLY A 309 -2.62 0.83 -14.88
C GLY A 309 -3.44 -0.42 -14.55
N GLN A 310 -3.27 -1.47 -15.35
CA GLN A 310 -4.02 -2.71 -15.20
C GLN A 310 -3.42 -3.71 -14.19
N PHE A 311 -2.28 -3.41 -13.56
CA PHE A 311 -1.63 -4.37 -12.67
C PHE A 311 -2.48 -4.82 -11.48
N PRO A 312 -3.18 -3.91 -10.74
CA PRO A 312 -4.04 -4.35 -9.65
C PRO A 312 -5.12 -5.35 -10.09
N LYS A 313 -5.75 -5.08 -11.25
CA LYS A 313 -6.76 -5.97 -11.84
C LYS A 313 -6.15 -7.28 -12.32
N SER A 314 -4.96 -7.26 -12.91
CA SER A 314 -4.28 -8.49 -13.34
C SER A 314 -3.92 -9.40 -12.16
N TYR A 315 -3.65 -8.83 -10.97
CA TYR A 315 -3.44 -9.63 -9.76
C TYR A 315 -4.75 -10.24 -9.25
N HIS A 316 -5.86 -9.50 -9.31
CA HIS A 316 -7.19 -10.06 -9.04
C HIS A 316 -7.49 -11.25 -9.96
N GLU A 317 -7.35 -11.06 -11.29
CA GLU A 317 -7.57 -12.13 -12.28
C GLU A 317 -6.62 -13.33 -12.07
N LEU A 318 -5.39 -13.09 -11.63
CA LEU A 318 -4.44 -14.13 -11.30
C LEU A 318 -4.83 -14.92 -10.05
N PHE A 319 -5.32 -14.22 -9.02
CA PHE A 319 -5.84 -14.86 -7.81
C PHE A 319 -7.06 -15.72 -8.12
N ASP A 320 -8.00 -15.25 -8.95
CA ASP A 320 -9.14 -16.05 -9.41
C ASP A 320 -8.69 -17.28 -10.19
N LYS A 321 -7.77 -17.11 -11.15
CA LYS A 321 -7.18 -18.22 -11.94
C LYS A 321 -6.54 -19.29 -11.06
N ASN A 322 -5.89 -18.88 -9.97
CA ASN A 322 -5.20 -19.78 -9.05
C ASN A 322 -6.08 -20.26 -7.87
N GLY A 323 -7.35 -19.88 -7.84
CA GLY A 323 -8.29 -20.27 -6.78
C GLY A 323 -7.99 -19.65 -5.41
N VAL A 324 -7.38 -18.47 -5.39
CA VAL A 324 -7.07 -17.72 -4.17
C VAL A 324 -8.27 -16.87 -3.77
N GLU A 325 -8.88 -17.19 -2.63
CA GLU A 325 -9.99 -16.41 -2.07
C GLU A 325 -9.50 -15.01 -1.68
N HIS A 326 -10.12 -13.96 -2.23
CA HIS A 326 -9.78 -12.57 -1.95
C HIS A 326 -10.97 -11.65 -2.20
N VAL A 327 -10.89 -10.42 -1.73
CA VAL A 327 -11.86 -9.35 -1.99
C VAL A 327 -11.25 -8.38 -3.00
N TRP A 328 -11.99 -8.11 -4.08
CA TRP A 328 -11.61 -7.13 -5.09
C TRP A 328 -12.68 -6.07 -5.28
N TRP A 329 -12.30 -4.80 -5.33
CA TRP A 329 -13.18 -3.72 -5.77
C TRP A 329 -12.41 -2.55 -6.37
N GLU A 330 -13.10 -1.81 -7.25
CA GLU A 330 -12.59 -0.58 -7.85
C GLU A 330 -13.32 0.64 -7.25
N ILE A 331 -12.59 1.74 -7.09
CA ILE A 331 -13.13 3.00 -6.59
C ILE A 331 -13.35 3.94 -7.78
N PRO A 332 -14.62 4.23 -8.14
CA PRO A 332 -14.96 5.01 -9.34
C PRO A 332 -14.37 6.42 -9.32
N GLY A 333 -13.76 6.81 -10.44
CA GLY A 333 -13.17 8.14 -10.64
C GLY A 333 -11.91 8.43 -9.82
N SER A 334 -11.39 7.46 -9.09
CA SER A 334 -10.13 7.61 -8.34
C SER A 334 -8.93 7.38 -9.24
N ASP A 335 -7.93 8.25 -9.13
CA ASP A 335 -6.59 8.09 -9.69
C ASP A 335 -5.65 7.46 -8.64
N HIS A 336 -4.33 7.52 -8.83
CA HIS A 336 -3.31 6.94 -7.94
C HIS A 336 -3.15 7.76 -6.66
N GLY A 337 -4.04 7.57 -5.70
CA GLY A 337 -4.08 8.35 -4.47
C GLY A 337 -5.42 8.23 -3.75
N ASP A 338 -5.84 9.31 -3.07
CA ASP A 338 -7.19 9.39 -2.53
C ASP A 338 -8.22 9.65 -3.64
N PRO A 339 -9.46 9.14 -3.50
CA PRO A 339 -10.00 8.48 -2.30
C PRO A 339 -9.67 6.98 -2.17
N ALA A 340 -8.89 6.37 -3.10
CA ALA A 340 -8.60 4.93 -3.04
C ALA A 340 -7.83 4.52 -1.77
N ILE A 341 -6.84 5.33 -1.34
CA ILE A 341 -6.06 5.05 -0.13
C ILE A 341 -6.98 5.00 1.10
N THR A 342 -7.75 6.07 1.31
CA THR A 342 -8.62 6.20 2.49
C THR A 342 -9.71 5.13 2.49
N SER A 343 -10.32 4.82 1.33
CA SER A 343 -11.36 3.79 1.22
C SER A 343 -10.81 2.37 1.40
N GLY A 344 -9.61 2.10 0.87
CA GLY A 344 -8.91 0.83 1.07
C GLY A 344 -8.55 0.60 2.53
N ILE A 345 -7.97 1.59 3.20
CA ILE A 345 -7.63 1.52 4.64
C ILE A 345 -8.89 1.34 5.48
N TYR A 346 -9.95 2.10 5.24
CA TYR A 346 -11.22 1.99 5.97
C TYR A 346 -11.80 0.57 5.92
N ASN A 347 -11.96 0.03 4.71
CA ASN A 347 -12.51 -1.31 4.54
C ASN A 347 -11.60 -2.39 5.13
N PHE A 348 -10.28 -2.24 4.99
CA PHE A 348 -9.33 -3.17 5.56
C PHE A 348 -9.42 -3.17 7.09
N VAL A 349 -9.30 -2.02 7.74
CA VAL A 349 -9.35 -1.87 9.20
C VAL A 349 -10.67 -2.38 9.78
N LYS A 350 -11.78 -2.16 9.07
CA LYS A 350 -13.11 -2.66 9.46
C LYS A 350 -13.19 -4.19 9.48
N ASN A 351 -12.35 -4.87 8.72
CA ASN A 351 -12.45 -6.32 8.50
C ASN A 351 -11.32 -7.17 9.09
N ILE A 352 -10.37 -6.55 9.77
CA ILE A 352 -9.26 -7.27 10.43
C ILE A 352 -9.52 -7.46 11.92
N PHE A 353 -8.83 -8.45 12.49
CA PHE A 353 -8.82 -8.80 13.92
C PHE A 353 -10.20 -9.09 14.52
N LYS A 354 -11.21 -9.34 13.69
CA LYS A 354 -12.48 -9.87 14.17
C LYS A 354 -12.25 -11.33 14.54
N GLY A 355 -12.60 -11.71 15.78
CA GLY A 355 -12.50 -13.09 16.22
C GLY A 355 -13.11 -14.02 15.19
N GLN A 356 -12.45 -15.14 14.92
CA GLN A 356 -12.99 -16.16 14.03
C GLN A 356 -14.23 -16.75 14.70
N GLU A 357 -15.43 -16.46 14.16
CA GLU A 357 -16.66 -17.15 14.50
C GLU A 357 -16.72 -18.51 13.81
#